data_6a4a330dd92a50487cb4c789993e891f
#
_entry.id   6a4a330dd92a50487cb4c789993e891f
#
_cell.length_a   1.000
_cell.length_b   1.000
_cell.length_c   1.000
_cell.angle_alpha   90.00
_cell.angle_beta   90.00
_cell.angle_gamma   90.00
#
_symmetry.space_group_name_H-M   'P 1'
#
loop_
_entity.id
_entity.type
_entity.pdbx_description
1 polymer ?
#
loop_
_entity_poly.entity_id
_entity_poly.type
_entity_poly.pdbx_seq_one_letter_code
_entity_poly.pdbx_strand_id
1 'polypeptide(L)'
;MKKIIFSVLAVAMIAVVTAFKPAPGAVGKMFPEMVCENYNGQAVHLPVDTKGKYTLLAMAFSTAAEGDLKTWINPIYNKFIGKVDASKADVFDVHMDYDVNLYFVPMFTGFNQLASKSSKDKIKSKTDKELYPYLLFYDGGKTYNDELEFKKRDTPYFFVLDKAGKVVYTTSGKYDDNKMEKILDIFEEN
;
A
#
# COMPACT_ATOMS: atom_id res chain seq x y z
N MET A 1 29.97 22.60 69.65
CA MET A 1 29.88 23.14 68.28
C MET A 1 29.79 21.95 67.34
N LYS A 2 28.58 21.56 66.95
CA LYS A 2 28.33 20.45 66.01
C LYS A 2 28.12 20.99 64.62
N LYS A 3 29.02 20.65 63.69
CA LYS A 3 28.92 21.00 62.28
C LYS A 3 27.99 20.00 61.60
N ILE A 4 26.85 20.47 61.14
CA ILE A 4 25.90 19.70 60.33
C ILE A 4 26.35 19.84 58.88
N ILE A 5 26.77 18.73 58.30
CA ILE A 5 27.14 18.60 56.88
C ILE A 5 25.87 18.23 56.12
N PHE A 6 25.30 19.17 55.36
CA PHE A 6 24.22 18.88 54.40
C PHE A 6 24.81 18.26 53.15
N SER A 7 24.60 16.97 53.00
CA SER A 7 24.88 16.29 51.70
C SER A 7 23.70 16.55 50.78
N VAL A 8 23.91 17.36 49.77
CA VAL A 8 22.97 17.52 48.65
C VAL A 8 23.17 16.36 47.68
N LEU A 9 22.23 15.41 47.69
CA LEU A 9 22.18 14.30 46.75
C LEU A 9 21.56 14.80 45.45
N ALA A 10 22.39 15.17 44.48
CA ALA A 10 21.92 15.52 43.14
C ALA A 10 21.57 14.22 42.40
N VAL A 11 20.29 13.89 42.28
CA VAL A 11 19.77 12.81 41.44
C VAL A 11 19.81 13.33 40.00
N ALA A 12 20.82 12.91 39.27
CA ALA A 12 20.90 13.12 37.82
C ALA A 12 19.88 12.17 37.15
N MET A 13 18.72 12.71 36.78
CA MET A 13 17.73 12.00 35.97
C MET A 13 18.24 11.91 34.52
N ILE A 14 18.94 10.84 34.18
CA ILE A 14 19.32 10.53 32.81
C ILE A 14 18.06 10.14 32.06
N ALA A 15 17.48 11.08 31.32
CA ALA A 15 16.45 10.80 30.34
C ALA A 15 17.08 9.95 29.21
N VAL A 16 16.91 8.63 29.27
CA VAL A 16 17.24 7.75 28.16
C VAL A 16 16.21 8.04 27.06
N VAL A 17 16.56 8.97 26.17
CA VAL A 17 15.86 9.13 24.91
C VAL A 17 16.23 7.90 24.08
N THR A 18 15.42 6.85 24.17
CA THR A 18 15.47 5.74 23.23
C THR A 18 15.09 6.33 21.88
N ALA A 19 16.10 6.69 21.09
CA ALA A 19 15.90 7.01 19.69
C ALA A 19 15.25 5.79 19.05
N PHE A 20 13.94 5.85 18.82
CA PHE A 20 13.23 4.89 18.00
C PHE A 20 13.86 4.98 16.61
N LYS A 21 14.81 4.09 16.31
CA LYS A 21 15.24 3.88 14.94
C LYS A 21 14.03 3.31 14.21
N PRO A 22 13.47 4.01 13.22
CA PRO A 22 12.41 3.40 12.42
C PRO A 22 12.94 2.07 11.90
N ALA A 23 12.12 1.03 11.98
CA ALA A 23 12.48 -0.27 11.43
C ALA A 23 12.93 -0.07 9.98
N PRO A 24 14.01 -0.75 9.52
CA PRO A 24 14.42 -0.68 8.13
C PRO A 24 13.26 -1.21 7.28
N GLY A 25 12.56 -0.31 6.61
CA GLY A 25 11.35 -0.62 5.88
C GLY A 25 10.82 0.59 5.11
N ALA A 26 9.84 0.37 4.24
CA ALA A 26 9.14 1.44 3.55
C ALA A 26 8.22 2.23 4.50
N VAL A 27 7.74 1.60 5.58
CA VAL A 27 6.84 2.22 6.55
C VAL A 27 7.49 3.43 7.23
N GLY A 28 6.76 4.52 7.28
CA GLY A 28 7.22 5.79 7.84
C GLY A 28 7.95 6.70 6.84
N LYS A 29 8.23 6.23 5.62
CA LYS A 29 8.86 7.01 4.54
C LYS A 29 7.82 7.49 3.53
N MET A 30 8.14 8.56 2.81
CA MET A 30 7.36 8.95 1.64
C MET A 30 7.45 7.85 0.58
N PHE A 31 6.32 7.56 -0.05
CA PHE A 31 6.32 6.66 -1.21
C PHE A 31 7.15 7.29 -2.33
N PRO A 32 8.05 6.54 -3.00
CA PRO A 32 8.91 7.11 -4.04
C PRO A 32 8.07 7.59 -5.23
N GLU A 33 8.55 8.64 -5.88
CA GLU A 33 7.90 9.15 -7.09
C GLU A 33 7.93 8.10 -8.19
N MET A 34 6.75 7.77 -8.71
CA MET A 34 6.55 6.76 -9.72
C MET A 34 5.51 7.25 -10.73
N VAL A 35 5.87 7.29 -12.01
CA VAL A 35 4.94 7.63 -13.08
C VAL A 35 4.35 6.33 -13.63
N CYS A 36 3.05 6.17 -13.47
CA CYS A 36 2.27 5.06 -13.99
C CYS A 36 1.39 5.52 -15.16
N GLU A 37 0.86 4.58 -15.92
CA GLU A 37 -0.14 4.82 -16.97
C GLU A 37 -1.47 4.18 -16.53
N ASN A 38 -2.56 4.92 -16.56
CA ASN A 38 -3.87 4.35 -16.28
C ASN A 38 -4.40 3.53 -17.48
N TYR A 39 -5.57 2.92 -17.32
CA TYR A 39 -6.19 2.09 -18.38
C TYR A 39 -6.36 2.85 -19.71
N ASN A 40 -6.60 4.16 -19.67
CA ASN A 40 -6.81 5.02 -20.84
C ASN A 40 -5.50 5.58 -21.44
N GLY A 41 -4.33 5.21 -20.90
CA GLY A 41 -3.05 5.69 -21.38
C GLY A 41 -2.62 7.05 -20.81
N GLN A 42 -3.30 7.56 -19.80
CA GLN A 42 -2.95 8.83 -19.14
C GLN A 42 -1.93 8.59 -18.02
N ALA A 43 -0.98 9.52 -17.89
CA ALA A 43 0.00 9.46 -16.81
C ALA A 43 -0.66 9.73 -15.44
N VAL A 44 -0.24 8.97 -14.44
CA VAL A 44 -0.60 9.14 -13.03
C VAL A 44 0.68 9.15 -12.21
N HIS A 45 0.92 10.21 -11.48
CA HIS A 45 2.12 10.44 -10.68
C HIS A 45 1.88 10.04 -9.23
N LEU A 46 2.39 8.89 -8.81
CA LEU A 46 2.35 8.45 -7.42
C LEU A 46 3.51 9.08 -6.64
N PRO A 47 3.33 9.51 -5.39
CA PRO A 47 2.06 9.65 -4.67
C PRO A 47 1.37 11.01 -4.91
N VAL A 48 1.85 11.84 -5.85
CA VAL A 48 1.43 13.24 -6.02
C VAL A 48 -0.06 13.34 -6.33
N ASP A 49 -0.55 12.57 -7.32
CA ASP A 49 -1.94 12.62 -7.78
C ASP A 49 -2.92 11.89 -6.84
N THR A 50 -2.39 11.25 -5.80
CA THR A 50 -3.22 10.53 -4.81
C THR A 50 -3.31 11.23 -3.47
N LYS A 51 -2.65 12.39 -3.30
CA LYS A 51 -2.70 13.17 -2.05
C LYS A 51 -4.12 13.61 -1.70
N GLY A 52 -4.35 13.77 -0.41
CA GLY A 52 -5.66 14.17 0.15
C GLY A 52 -6.54 12.99 0.56
N LYS A 53 -6.27 11.78 0.04
CA LYS A 53 -6.95 10.55 0.42
C LYS A 53 -5.95 9.46 0.80
N TYR A 54 -6.38 8.52 1.61
CA TYR A 54 -5.63 7.27 1.79
C TYR A 54 -5.53 6.53 0.45
N THR A 55 -4.45 5.81 0.25
CA THR A 55 -4.22 5.09 -1.01
C THR A 55 -3.78 3.67 -0.73
N LEU A 56 -4.50 2.69 -1.27
CA LEU A 56 -4.09 1.28 -1.29
C LEU A 56 -3.48 0.95 -2.66
N LEU A 57 -2.21 0.57 -2.67
CA LEU A 57 -1.49 0.11 -3.85
C LEU A 57 -1.23 -1.40 -3.75
N ALA A 58 -1.67 -2.17 -4.74
CA ALA A 58 -1.40 -3.60 -4.88
C ALA A 58 -0.45 -3.82 -6.08
N MET A 59 0.83 -4.09 -5.82
CA MET A 59 1.91 -4.12 -6.81
C MET A 59 2.36 -5.54 -7.10
N ALA A 60 2.51 -5.91 -8.37
CA ALA A 60 2.95 -7.25 -8.79
C ALA A 60 3.93 -7.18 -9.96
N PHE A 61 5.01 -7.99 -9.89
CA PHE A 61 6.12 -7.98 -10.86
C PHE A 61 6.11 -9.17 -11.82
N SER A 62 5.33 -10.20 -11.56
CA SER A 62 5.41 -11.46 -12.31
C SER A 62 4.06 -12.15 -12.38
N THR A 63 3.93 -13.09 -13.32
CA THR A 63 2.75 -13.96 -13.42
C THR A 63 2.57 -14.83 -12.17
N ALA A 64 3.65 -15.19 -11.48
CA ALA A 64 3.56 -15.93 -10.22
C ALA A 64 2.94 -15.07 -9.12
N ALA A 65 3.37 -13.81 -8.99
CA ALA A 65 2.76 -12.84 -8.08
C ALA A 65 1.27 -12.58 -8.40
N GLU A 66 0.87 -12.67 -9.68
CA GLU A 66 -0.53 -12.52 -10.11
C GLU A 66 -1.44 -13.59 -9.46
N GLY A 67 -0.95 -14.82 -9.28
CA GLY A 67 -1.70 -15.90 -8.62
C GLY A 67 -2.12 -15.53 -7.19
N ASP A 68 -1.18 -14.99 -6.42
CA ASP A 68 -1.45 -14.53 -5.05
C ASP A 68 -2.29 -13.24 -5.04
N LEU A 69 -2.05 -12.32 -5.98
CA LEU A 69 -2.84 -11.09 -6.13
C LEU A 69 -4.32 -11.39 -6.42
N LYS A 70 -4.63 -12.41 -7.21
CA LYS A 70 -6.00 -12.82 -7.50
C LYS A 70 -6.80 -13.18 -6.25
N THR A 71 -6.14 -13.67 -5.20
CA THR A 71 -6.84 -13.99 -3.93
C THR A 71 -7.36 -12.74 -3.23
N TRP A 72 -6.83 -11.54 -3.56
CA TRP A 72 -7.24 -10.26 -2.99
C TRP A 72 -8.34 -9.55 -3.79
N ILE A 73 -8.52 -9.89 -5.08
CA ILE A 73 -9.42 -9.13 -5.96
C ILE A 73 -10.84 -9.11 -5.42
N ASN A 74 -11.43 -10.28 -5.13
CA ASN A 74 -12.81 -10.35 -4.62
C ASN A 74 -12.98 -9.68 -3.25
N PRO A 75 -12.10 -9.91 -2.24
CA PRO A 75 -12.17 -9.19 -0.98
C PRO A 75 -12.07 -7.67 -1.14
N ILE A 76 -11.13 -7.19 -1.96
CA ILE A 76 -10.98 -5.76 -2.25
C ILE A 76 -12.21 -5.22 -2.98
N TYR A 77 -12.70 -5.94 -4.00
CA TYR A 77 -13.89 -5.55 -4.74
C TYR A 77 -15.10 -5.38 -3.80
N ASN A 78 -15.35 -6.36 -2.96
CA ASN A 78 -16.50 -6.35 -2.05
C ASN A 78 -16.42 -5.24 -0.99
N LYS A 79 -15.21 -4.86 -0.57
CA LYS A 79 -15.01 -3.84 0.48
C LYS A 79 -14.98 -2.41 -0.07
N PHE A 80 -14.44 -2.20 -1.28
CA PHE A 80 -14.10 -0.85 -1.76
C PHE A 80 -14.77 -0.46 -3.08
N ILE A 81 -15.23 -1.42 -3.91
CA ILE A 81 -15.69 -1.15 -5.27
C ILE A 81 -17.16 -1.53 -5.46
N GLY A 82 -17.51 -2.72 -5.03
CA GLY A 82 -18.86 -3.28 -5.23
C GLY A 82 -19.91 -2.49 -4.48
N LYS A 83 -20.96 -2.09 -5.19
CA LYS A 83 -22.16 -1.58 -4.52
C LYS A 83 -22.89 -2.76 -3.90
N VAL A 84 -23.15 -2.71 -2.61
CA VAL A 84 -24.00 -3.70 -1.96
C VAL A 84 -25.40 -3.58 -2.57
N ASP A 85 -25.88 -4.68 -3.15
CA ASP A 85 -27.28 -4.79 -3.50
C ASP A 85 -28.08 -4.82 -2.18
N ALA A 86 -28.72 -3.69 -1.85
CA ALA A 86 -29.49 -3.52 -0.61
C ALA A 86 -30.56 -4.61 -0.40
N SER A 87 -30.93 -5.35 -1.47
CA SER A 87 -31.87 -6.47 -1.39
C SER A 87 -31.24 -7.77 -0.89
N LYS A 88 -29.89 -7.83 -0.84
CA LYS A 88 -29.09 -9.01 -0.45
C LYS A 88 -28.19 -8.75 0.75
N ALA A 89 -28.14 -7.51 1.22
CA ALA A 89 -27.36 -7.15 2.40
C ALA A 89 -27.94 -7.83 3.63
N ASP A 90 -27.12 -8.61 4.33
CA ASP A 90 -27.50 -9.10 5.67
C ASP A 90 -27.59 -7.89 6.60
N VAL A 91 -28.53 -7.92 7.56
CA VAL A 91 -28.83 -6.79 8.48
C VAL A 91 -27.58 -6.34 9.27
N PHE A 92 -26.55 -7.17 9.27
CA PHE A 92 -25.25 -6.91 9.92
C PHE A 92 -24.12 -6.49 8.95
N ASP A 93 -24.36 -6.46 7.64
CA ASP A 93 -23.36 -5.97 6.65
C ASP A 93 -23.42 -4.45 6.60
N VAL A 94 -22.71 -3.80 7.51
CA VAL A 94 -22.48 -2.35 7.46
C VAL A 94 -21.50 -2.10 6.32
N HIS A 95 -22.01 -1.71 5.16
CA HIS A 95 -21.16 -1.23 4.07
C HIS A 95 -20.65 0.16 4.43
N MET A 96 -19.36 0.28 4.65
CA MET A 96 -18.69 1.56 4.84
C MET A 96 -18.15 2.03 3.49
N ASP A 97 -18.60 3.20 3.04
CA ASP A 97 -18.04 3.87 1.87
C ASP A 97 -16.66 4.46 2.25
N TYR A 98 -15.61 3.74 1.89
CA TYR A 98 -14.24 4.22 2.09
C TYR A 98 -13.87 5.23 1.00
N ASP A 99 -13.64 6.49 1.37
CA ASP A 99 -13.13 7.52 0.43
C ASP A 99 -11.60 7.38 0.27
N VAL A 100 -11.17 6.34 -0.43
CA VAL A 100 -9.77 5.99 -0.63
C VAL A 100 -9.43 5.84 -2.12
N ASN A 101 -8.19 6.08 -2.47
CA ASN A 101 -7.66 5.67 -3.77
C ASN A 101 -7.24 4.20 -3.70
N LEU A 102 -7.60 3.44 -4.73
CA LEU A 102 -7.25 2.02 -4.85
C LEU A 102 -6.65 1.76 -6.21
N TYR A 103 -5.47 1.11 -6.25
CA TYR A 103 -4.86 0.74 -7.52
C TYR A 103 -4.18 -0.63 -7.48
N PHE A 104 -4.43 -1.41 -8.53
CA PHE A 104 -3.65 -2.58 -8.89
C PHE A 104 -2.57 -2.14 -9.87
N VAL A 105 -1.30 -2.40 -9.54
CA VAL A 105 -0.15 -1.88 -10.30
C VAL A 105 0.72 -3.03 -10.81
N PRO A 106 0.41 -3.60 -12.00
CA PRO A 106 1.35 -4.47 -12.71
C PRO A 106 2.63 -3.71 -13.05
N MET A 107 3.77 -4.29 -12.67
CA MET A 107 5.08 -3.66 -12.83
C MET A 107 5.91 -4.37 -13.89
N PHE A 108 6.26 -3.66 -14.96
CA PHE A 108 7.13 -4.13 -16.04
C PHE A 108 8.50 -3.46 -15.89
N THR A 109 9.41 -4.12 -15.19
CA THR A 109 10.75 -3.59 -14.92
C THR A 109 11.84 -4.48 -15.48
N GLY A 110 13.00 -3.90 -15.81
CA GLY A 110 14.14 -4.65 -16.34
C GLY A 110 13.82 -5.32 -17.67
N PHE A 111 14.12 -6.60 -17.83
CA PHE A 111 13.88 -7.34 -19.09
C PHE A 111 12.40 -7.40 -19.52
N ASN A 112 11.47 -7.30 -18.58
CA ASN A 112 10.04 -7.33 -18.89
C ASN A 112 9.53 -6.02 -19.48
N GLN A 113 10.29 -4.94 -19.41
CA GLN A 113 9.92 -3.64 -19.97
C GLN A 113 9.73 -3.72 -21.50
N LEU A 114 10.55 -4.49 -22.20
CA LEU A 114 10.44 -4.67 -23.64
C LEU A 114 9.12 -5.35 -24.08
N ALA A 115 8.56 -6.18 -23.21
CA ALA A 115 7.29 -6.88 -23.46
C ALA A 115 6.08 -6.12 -22.86
N SER A 116 6.27 -4.92 -22.31
CA SER A 116 5.23 -4.21 -21.55
C SER A 116 3.96 -3.97 -22.36
N LYS A 117 4.08 -3.55 -23.62
CA LYS A 117 2.91 -3.28 -24.48
C LYS A 117 2.02 -4.52 -24.64
N SER A 118 2.58 -5.64 -25.08
CA SER A 118 1.79 -6.88 -25.26
C SER A 118 1.24 -7.42 -23.94
N SER A 119 1.97 -7.22 -22.84
CA SER A 119 1.52 -7.60 -21.50
C SER A 119 0.39 -6.69 -20.98
N LYS A 120 0.47 -5.39 -21.21
CA LYS A 120 -0.63 -4.45 -20.93
C LYS A 120 -1.89 -4.83 -21.68
N ASP A 121 -1.79 -5.06 -22.99
CA ASP A 121 -2.93 -5.48 -23.83
C ASP A 121 -3.56 -6.78 -23.35
N LYS A 122 -2.74 -7.75 -22.95
CA LYS A 122 -3.21 -9.03 -22.39
C LYS A 122 -3.92 -8.83 -21.03
N ILE A 123 -3.40 -7.98 -20.18
CA ILE A 123 -4.06 -7.67 -18.89
C ILE A 123 -5.38 -6.95 -19.17
N LYS A 124 -5.36 -5.91 -20.01
CA LYS A 124 -6.57 -5.16 -20.40
C LYS A 124 -7.67 -6.09 -20.95
N SER A 125 -7.32 -7.06 -21.79
CA SER A 125 -8.30 -7.99 -22.39
C SER A 125 -8.89 -9.01 -21.42
N LYS A 126 -8.23 -9.24 -20.26
CA LYS A 126 -8.64 -10.23 -19.24
C LYS A 126 -9.25 -9.61 -18.00
N THR A 127 -9.22 -8.29 -17.88
CA THR A 127 -9.71 -7.56 -16.71
C THR A 127 -11.16 -7.16 -16.93
N ASP A 128 -11.99 -7.35 -15.93
CA ASP A 128 -13.37 -6.91 -15.94
C ASP A 128 -13.45 -5.38 -16.01
N LYS A 129 -14.41 -4.86 -16.77
CA LYS A 129 -14.55 -3.41 -17.04
C LYS A 129 -14.68 -2.58 -15.77
N GLU A 130 -15.29 -3.13 -14.74
CA GLU A 130 -15.46 -2.48 -13.43
C GLU A 130 -14.13 -2.21 -12.72
N LEU A 131 -13.08 -2.98 -13.06
CA LEU A 131 -11.74 -2.81 -12.50
C LEU A 131 -10.85 -1.84 -13.30
N TYR A 132 -11.28 -1.39 -14.47
CA TYR A 132 -10.46 -0.49 -15.31
C TYR A 132 -10.02 0.80 -14.61
N PRO A 133 -10.88 1.48 -13.83
CA PRO A 133 -10.48 2.70 -13.11
C PRO A 133 -9.37 2.48 -12.08
N TYR A 134 -9.20 1.23 -11.64
CA TYR A 134 -8.27 0.83 -10.58
C TYR A 134 -6.96 0.23 -11.12
N LEU A 135 -6.75 0.22 -12.44
CA LEU A 135 -5.53 -0.27 -13.05
C LEU A 135 -4.54 0.86 -13.34
N LEU A 136 -3.33 0.72 -12.81
CA LEU A 136 -2.18 1.52 -13.18
C LEU A 136 -1.08 0.59 -13.68
N PHE A 137 -0.43 0.93 -14.79
CA PHE A 137 0.68 0.18 -15.35
C PHE A 137 1.99 0.94 -15.11
N TYR A 138 2.96 0.27 -14.51
CA TYR A 138 4.30 0.81 -14.39
C TYR A 138 5.26 0.07 -15.32
N ASP A 139 5.92 0.79 -16.23
CA ASP A 139 6.92 0.25 -17.16
C ASP A 139 8.24 1.01 -17.13
N GLY A 140 8.52 1.68 -16.01
CA GLY A 140 9.78 2.39 -15.78
C GLY A 140 10.96 1.45 -15.57
N GLY A 141 12.17 1.94 -15.87
CA GLY A 141 13.41 1.18 -15.70
C GLY A 141 13.80 0.94 -14.23
N LYS A 142 13.29 1.75 -13.31
CA LYS A 142 13.62 1.68 -11.88
C LYS A 142 12.82 0.57 -11.19
N THR A 143 13.50 -0.24 -10.40
CA THR A 143 12.87 -1.39 -9.73
C THR A 143 12.32 -1.08 -8.34
N TYR A 144 12.77 0.01 -7.71
CA TYR A 144 12.40 0.43 -6.34
C TYR A 144 12.64 -0.64 -5.25
N ASN A 145 13.54 -1.60 -5.51
CA ASN A 145 13.78 -2.71 -4.59
C ASN A 145 14.24 -2.25 -3.20
N ASP A 146 15.10 -1.22 -3.16
CA ASP A 146 15.67 -0.73 -1.91
C ASP A 146 14.71 0.22 -1.18
N GLU A 147 13.97 1.04 -1.93
CA GLU A 147 13.03 2.01 -1.35
C GLU A 147 11.77 1.34 -0.80
N LEU A 148 11.24 0.32 -1.52
CA LEU A 148 9.99 -0.37 -1.21
C LEU A 148 10.19 -1.79 -0.66
N GLU A 149 11.45 -2.22 -0.50
CA GLU A 149 11.82 -3.54 0.04
C GLU A 149 11.18 -4.73 -0.70
N PHE A 150 11.18 -4.70 -2.01
CA PHE A 150 10.73 -5.83 -2.82
C PHE A 150 11.70 -7.01 -2.74
N LYS A 151 11.55 -7.84 -1.72
CA LYS A 151 12.44 -8.99 -1.45
C LYS A 151 12.25 -10.15 -2.40
N LYS A 152 11.01 -10.35 -2.89
CA LYS A 152 10.64 -11.47 -3.77
C LYS A 152 9.82 -10.97 -4.94
N ARG A 153 10.22 -11.32 -6.18
CA ARG A 153 9.49 -10.92 -7.39
C ARG A 153 8.20 -11.72 -7.63
N ASP A 154 8.11 -12.91 -7.04
CA ASP A 154 6.98 -13.82 -7.20
C ASP A 154 5.88 -13.63 -6.16
N THR A 155 5.91 -12.49 -5.48
CA THR A 155 4.99 -12.14 -4.40
C THR A 155 4.41 -10.76 -4.67
N PRO A 156 3.10 -10.53 -4.57
CA PRO A 156 2.52 -9.20 -4.63
C PRO A 156 2.80 -8.45 -3.32
N TYR A 157 2.92 -7.13 -3.42
CA TYR A 157 3.13 -6.23 -2.31
C TYR A 157 2.00 -5.21 -2.23
N PHE A 158 1.58 -4.91 -1.00
CA PHE A 158 0.52 -3.97 -0.72
C PHE A 158 1.07 -2.84 0.16
N PHE A 159 0.77 -1.62 -0.22
CA PHE A 159 1.15 -0.42 0.51
C PHE A 159 -0.08 0.40 0.81
N VAL A 160 -0.23 0.81 2.06
CA VAL A 160 -1.20 1.83 2.44
C VAL A 160 -0.44 3.14 2.62
N LEU A 161 -0.86 4.16 1.89
CA LEU A 161 -0.32 5.51 1.99
C LEU A 161 -1.33 6.40 2.72
N ASP A 162 -0.83 7.27 3.57
CA ASP A 162 -1.64 8.33 4.17
C ASP A 162 -1.97 9.45 3.16
N LYS A 163 -2.75 10.43 3.61
CA LYS A 163 -3.17 11.59 2.80
C LYS A 163 -2.01 12.46 2.28
N ALA A 164 -0.82 12.33 2.88
CA ALA A 164 0.39 13.02 2.44
C ALA A 164 1.22 12.19 1.43
N GLY A 165 0.92 10.91 1.26
CA GLY A 165 1.66 9.96 0.43
C GLY A 165 2.77 9.21 1.18
N LYS A 166 2.74 9.21 2.52
CA LYS A 166 3.66 8.46 3.37
C LYS A 166 3.14 7.04 3.56
N VAL A 167 4.03 6.06 3.48
CA VAL A 167 3.69 4.65 3.73
C VAL A 167 3.38 4.45 5.21
N VAL A 168 2.18 4.05 5.55
CA VAL A 168 1.75 3.77 6.93
C VAL A 168 1.63 2.28 7.22
N TYR A 169 1.42 1.46 6.19
CA TYR A 169 1.37 0.00 6.33
C TYR A 169 1.86 -0.70 5.07
N THR A 170 2.46 -1.88 5.26
CA THR A 170 2.84 -2.77 4.15
C THR A 170 2.51 -4.22 4.48
N THR A 171 2.08 -4.97 3.48
CA THR A 171 1.96 -6.42 3.55
C THR A 171 2.28 -7.06 2.21
N SER A 172 2.36 -8.39 2.15
CA SER A 172 2.68 -9.11 0.91
C SER A 172 2.09 -10.52 0.91
N GLY A 173 2.05 -11.13 -0.29
CA GLY A 173 1.60 -12.51 -0.48
C GLY A 173 0.09 -12.64 -0.60
N LYS A 174 -0.42 -13.86 -0.37
CA LYS A 174 -1.84 -14.19 -0.46
C LYS A 174 -2.69 -13.39 0.50
N TYR A 175 -3.96 -13.25 0.14
CA TYR A 175 -5.00 -12.71 0.99
C TYR A 175 -5.05 -13.44 2.34
N ASP A 176 -5.32 -12.66 3.36
CA ASP A 176 -5.54 -13.10 4.72
C ASP A 176 -6.42 -12.06 5.41
N ASP A 177 -7.43 -12.51 6.18
CA ASP A 177 -8.40 -11.61 6.81
C ASP A 177 -7.74 -10.62 7.76
N ASN A 178 -6.73 -11.06 8.54
CA ASN A 178 -6.02 -10.16 9.47
C ASN A 178 -5.25 -9.04 8.73
N LYS A 179 -4.79 -9.31 7.50
CA LYS A 179 -4.14 -8.26 6.69
C LYS A 179 -5.15 -7.24 6.19
N MET A 180 -6.32 -7.71 5.77
CA MET A 180 -7.41 -6.83 5.33
C MET A 180 -7.93 -6.01 6.52
N GLU A 181 -8.16 -6.61 7.68
CA GLU A 181 -8.58 -5.94 8.90
C GLU A 181 -7.64 -4.77 9.25
N LYS A 182 -6.32 -5.00 9.24
CA LYS A 182 -5.34 -3.92 9.46
C LYS A 182 -5.40 -2.79 8.43
N ILE A 183 -5.75 -3.10 7.17
CA ILE A 183 -5.94 -2.07 6.14
C ILE A 183 -7.20 -1.26 6.44
N LEU A 184 -8.29 -1.93 6.82
CA LEU A 184 -9.56 -1.29 7.17
C LEU A 184 -9.41 -0.42 8.40
N ASP A 185 -8.79 -0.92 9.48
CA ASP A 185 -8.53 -0.16 10.72
C ASP A 185 -7.86 1.19 10.41
N ILE A 186 -6.86 1.21 9.52
CA ILE A 186 -6.17 2.44 9.12
C ILE A 186 -7.11 3.43 8.43
N PHE A 187 -8.05 2.93 7.63
CA PHE A 187 -9.00 3.79 6.92
C PHE A 187 -10.12 4.30 7.83
N GLU A 188 -10.47 3.55 8.87
CA GLU A 188 -11.53 3.88 9.83
C GLU A 188 -11.05 4.82 10.94
N GLU A 189 -9.79 4.73 11.35
CA GLU A 189 -9.23 5.57 12.44
C GLU A 189 -9.04 7.04 12.05
N ASN A 190 -9.26 7.44 10.76
CA ASN A 190 -8.92 8.75 10.22
C ASN A 190 -9.93 9.30 9.23
#